data_43f5403c016e5ab77ab06b147173666f
#
_entry.id   43f5403c016e5ab77ab06b147173666f
#
_cell.length_a   1.000
_cell.length_b   1.000
_cell.length_c   1.000
_cell.angle_alpha   90.00
_cell.angle_beta   90.00
_cell.angle_gamma   90.00
#
_symmetry.space_group_name_H-M   'P 1'
#
loop_
_entity.id
_entity.type
_entity.pdbx_description
1 polymer ?
#
loop_
_entity_poly.entity_id
_entity_poly.type
_entity_poly.pdbx_seq_one_letter_code
_entity_poly.pdbx_strand_id
1 'polypeptide(L)'
;NPHGRSIAELDISHFIYERPLLIDLPKEKASLVEPADLEPLMPRVADADCLILRTGLEALRHSEPQEYAARGCAFSIDGAQYLLDHAPHLKAVGFDFISLASPANAAHGVKAHQILLGMYSDAYICIIEDMALAHIDASRLRRVIAMPLRVRGVDSGQVSILAELAA
;
A
#
# COMPACT_ATOMS: atom_id res chain seq x y z
N ASN A 1 12.29 6.63 -9.07
CA ASN A 1 13.24 5.72 -9.73
C ASN A 1 13.42 6.15 -11.19
N PRO A 2 14.59 6.70 -11.58
CA PRO A 2 14.83 7.17 -12.96
C PRO A 2 14.87 6.03 -14.00
N HIS A 3 14.99 4.79 -13.55
CA HIS A 3 15.00 3.59 -14.40
C HIS A 3 13.70 2.77 -14.26
N GLY A 4 12.77 3.25 -13.45
CA GLY A 4 11.46 2.62 -13.27
C GLY A 4 10.58 2.76 -14.50
N ARG A 5 9.69 1.81 -14.69
CA ARG A 5 8.67 1.87 -15.74
C ARG A 5 7.60 2.88 -15.36
N SER A 6 7.10 3.63 -16.35
CA SER A 6 5.91 4.45 -16.13
C SER A 6 4.67 3.56 -15.96
N ILE A 7 3.63 4.11 -15.32
CA ILE A 7 2.37 3.38 -15.08
C ILE A 7 1.71 2.91 -16.39
N ALA A 8 1.96 3.62 -17.50
CA ALA A 8 1.44 3.24 -18.82
C ALA A 8 2.17 2.05 -19.46
N GLU A 9 3.37 1.71 -18.99
CA GLU A 9 4.19 0.61 -19.53
C GLU A 9 3.93 -0.72 -18.80
N LEU A 10 3.26 -0.68 -17.65
CA LEU A 10 2.85 -1.88 -16.96
C LEU A 10 1.67 -2.55 -17.69
N ASP A 11 1.66 -3.87 -17.74
CA ASP A 11 0.52 -4.62 -18.26
C ASP A 11 -0.72 -4.39 -17.39
N ILE A 12 -1.91 -4.40 -18.00
CA ILE A 12 -3.18 -4.19 -17.29
C ILE A 12 -3.38 -5.24 -16.19
N SER A 13 -2.95 -6.47 -16.41
CA SER A 13 -3.06 -7.55 -15.43
C SER A 13 -2.29 -7.28 -14.13
N HIS A 14 -1.32 -6.35 -14.17
CA HIS A 14 -0.59 -5.93 -12.98
C HIS A 14 -1.51 -5.24 -11.95
N PHE A 15 -2.58 -4.60 -12.41
CA PHE A 15 -3.55 -3.87 -11.59
C PHE A 15 -4.77 -4.71 -11.18
N ILE A 16 -4.74 -6.00 -11.47
CA ILE A 16 -5.76 -6.98 -11.10
C ILE A 16 -5.16 -7.94 -10.08
N TYR A 17 -5.74 -7.95 -8.89
CA TYR A 17 -5.28 -8.76 -7.77
C TYR A 17 -6.29 -9.86 -7.51
N GLU A 18 -5.88 -11.09 -7.81
CA GLU A 18 -6.73 -12.29 -7.71
C GLU A 18 -6.71 -12.91 -6.31
N ARG A 19 -5.72 -12.56 -5.51
CA ARG A 19 -5.54 -13.03 -4.14
C ARG A 19 -5.21 -11.86 -3.20
N PRO A 20 -6.10 -10.86 -3.13
CA PRO A 20 -5.89 -9.75 -2.20
C PRO A 20 -6.05 -10.23 -0.76
N LEU A 21 -5.21 -9.73 0.14
CA LEU A 21 -5.26 -10.01 1.56
C LEU A 21 -5.46 -8.71 2.33
N LEU A 22 -6.66 -8.50 2.88
CA LEU A 22 -6.95 -7.39 3.76
C LEU A 22 -6.72 -7.81 5.22
N ILE A 23 -5.90 -7.04 5.92
CA ILE A 23 -5.54 -7.28 7.34
C ILE A 23 -5.83 -6.03 8.15
N ASP A 24 -6.49 -6.21 9.30
CA ASP A 24 -6.60 -5.17 10.31
C ASP A 24 -5.26 -5.03 11.05
N LEU A 25 -4.67 -3.85 10.95
CA LEU A 25 -3.45 -3.44 11.62
C LEU A 25 -3.65 -2.07 12.27
N PRO A 26 -4.39 -2.00 13.40
CA PRO A 26 -4.67 -0.72 14.04
C PRO A 26 -3.40 0.07 14.34
N LYS A 27 -3.36 1.33 13.91
CA LYS A 27 -2.21 2.22 14.11
C LYS A 27 -2.66 3.57 14.66
N GLU A 28 -1.77 4.19 15.42
CA GLU A 28 -1.98 5.54 15.93
C GLU A 28 -1.46 6.60 14.96
N LYS A 29 -1.90 7.86 15.17
CA LYS A 29 -1.36 9.01 14.44
C LYS A 29 0.16 9.08 14.57
N ALA A 30 0.84 9.42 13.48
CA ALA A 30 2.29 9.58 13.40
C ALA A 30 3.10 8.31 13.77
N SER A 31 2.46 7.15 13.83
CA SER A 31 3.16 5.89 14.04
C SER A 31 3.80 5.37 12.75
N LEU A 32 4.60 4.31 12.87
CA LEU A 32 5.25 3.65 11.73
C LEU A 32 4.76 2.20 11.61
N VAL A 33 4.69 1.70 10.40
CA VAL A 33 4.61 0.28 10.12
C VAL A 33 6.04 -0.26 10.15
N GLU A 34 6.31 -1.07 11.15
CA GLU A 34 7.64 -1.61 11.46
C GLU A 34 7.74 -3.09 11.07
N PRO A 35 8.95 -3.69 11.00
CA PRO A 35 9.11 -5.12 10.77
C PRO A 35 8.30 -5.99 11.75
N ALA A 36 8.23 -5.58 13.02
CA ALA A 36 7.47 -6.30 14.05
C ALA A 36 5.96 -6.34 13.79
N ASP A 37 5.42 -5.37 13.06
CA ASP A 37 4.01 -5.38 12.62
C ASP A 37 3.80 -6.38 11.47
N LEU A 38 4.79 -6.54 10.60
CA LEU A 38 4.71 -7.31 9.37
C LEU A 38 5.06 -8.78 9.57
N GLU A 39 6.04 -9.07 10.42
CA GLU A 39 6.53 -10.43 10.66
C GLU A 39 5.42 -11.45 10.96
N PRO A 40 4.45 -11.17 11.86
CA PRO A 40 3.36 -12.11 12.14
C PRO A 40 2.41 -12.32 10.96
N LEU A 41 2.44 -11.45 9.95
CA LEU A 41 1.55 -11.50 8.80
C LEU A 41 2.11 -12.37 7.67
N MET A 42 3.43 -12.59 7.63
CA MET A 42 4.10 -13.25 6.50
C MET A 42 3.54 -14.63 6.14
N PRO A 43 3.14 -15.51 7.09
CA PRO A 43 2.52 -16.78 6.73
C PRO A 43 1.23 -16.63 5.91
N ARG A 44 0.48 -15.54 6.11
CA ARG A 44 -0.75 -15.24 5.35
C ARG A 44 -0.44 -14.52 4.04
N VAL A 45 0.62 -13.73 4.01
CA VAL A 45 1.06 -12.96 2.84
C VAL A 45 1.62 -13.88 1.75
N ALA A 46 2.13 -15.06 2.11
CA ALA A 46 2.80 -15.98 1.19
C ALA A 46 2.01 -16.32 -0.08
N ASP A 47 0.68 -16.39 0.01
CA ASP A 47 -0.21 -16.70 -1.12
C ASP A 47 -0.87 -15.45 -1.72
N ALA A 48 -0.66 -14.27 -1.15
CA ALA A 48 -1.29 -13.04 -1.62
C ALA A 48 -0.54 -12.43 -2.81
N ASP A 49 -1.26 -11.70 -3.66
CA ASP A 49 -0.67 -10.85 -4.71
C ASP A 49 -0.84 -9.35 -4.43
N CYS A 50 -1.63 -9.00 -3.41
CA CYS A 50 -1.80 -7.65 -2.88
C CYS A 50 -2.02 -7.72 -1.38
N LEU A 51 -1.19 -7.03 -0.61
CA LEU A 51 -1.39 -6.84 0.83
C LEU A 51 -2.11 -5.52 1.07
N ILE A 52 -3.23 -5.54 1.80
CA ILE A 52 -3.99 -4.34 2.14
C ILE A 52 -4.03 -4.22 3.66
N LEU A 53 -3.56 -3.09 4.19
CA LEU A 53 -3.51 -2.81 5.62
C LEU A 53 -4.59 -1.80 5.99
N ARG A 54 -5.55 -2.20 6.81
CA ARG A 54 -6.57 -1.32 7.38
C ARG A 54 -6.13 -0.89 8.77
N THR A 55 -5.72 0.38 8.89
CA THR A 55 -5.21 0.92 10.16
C THR A 55 -6.29 1.57 11.01
N GLY A 56 -7.41 1.93 10.40
CA GLY A 56 -8.49 2.69 11.03
C GLY A 56 -8.29 4.21 10.93
N LEU A 57 -7.17 4.67 10.37
CA LEU A 57 -6.90 6.10 10.21
C LEU A 57 -7.81 6.77 9.17
N GLU A 58 -8.44 6.00 8.28
CA GLU A 58 -9.46 6.50 7.36
C GLU A 58 -10.54 7.34 8.06
N ALA A 59 -10.90 7.00 9.30
CA ALA A 59 -11.91 7.74 10.06
C ALA A 59 -11.54 9.22 10.24
N LEU A 60 -10.25 9.54 10.31
CA LEU A 60 -9.76 10.91 10.45
C LEU A 60 -9.93 11.75 9.18
N ARG A 61 -10.09 11.12 8.01
CA ARG A 61 -10.26 11.83 6.73
C ARG A 61 -11.38 12.86 6.77
N HIS A 62 -12.46 12.55 7.48
CA HIS A 62 -13.63 13.43 7.61
C HIS A 62 -13.68 14.16 8.94
N SER A 63 -13.27 13.52 10.06
CA SER A 63 -13.36 14.11 11.39
C SER A 63 -12.23 15.09 11.70
N GLU A 64 -11.02 14.79 11.24
CA GLU A 64 -9.80 15.55 11.53
C GLU A 64 -8.89 15.61 10.27
N PRO A 65 -9.34 16.24 9.14
CA PRO A 65 -8.63 16.15 7.86
C PRO A 65 -7.21 16.70 7.89
N GLN A 66 -6.93 17.71 8.73
CA GLN A 66 -5.58 18.26 8.89
C GLN A 66 -4.66 17.27 9.63
N GLU A 67 -5.15 16.59 10.65
CA GLU A 67 -4.41 15.57 11.37
C GLU A 67 -4.16 14.35 10.46
N TYR A 68 -5.19 13.95 9.69
CA TYR A 68 -5.06 12.89 8.70
C TYR A 68 -3.93 13.17 7.70
N ALA A 69 -3.87 14.39 7.18
CA ALA A 69 -2.85 14.81 6.21
C ALA A 69 -1.46 14.97 6.83
N ALA A 70 -1.37 15.55 8.03
CA ALA A 70 -0.09 15.91 8.64
C ALA A 70 0.51 14.80 9.50
N ARG A 71 -0.32 13.96 10.11
CA ARG A 71 0.07 12.98 11.12
C ARG A 71 -0.48 11.59 10.85
N GLY A 72 -0.68 11.23 9.59
CA GLY A 72 -0.97 9.86 9.19
C GLY A 72 0.15 8.90 9.58
N CYS A 73 -0.14 7.59 9.55
CA CYS A 73 0.87 6.55 9.64
C CYS A 73 1.85 6.66 8.45
N ALA A 74 3.00 6.04 8.57
CA ALA A 74 3.96 5.88 7.48
C ALA A 74 4.65 4.51 7.60
N PHE A 75 5.35 4.07 6.56
CA PHE A 75 6.25 2.94 6.68
C PHE A 75 7.61 3.40 7.20
N SER A 76 8.19 2.63 8.12
CA SER A 76 9.61 2.79 8.44
C SER A 76 10.48 2.31 7.27
N ILE A 77 11.72 2.76 7.24
CA ILE A 77 12.72 2.27 6.26
C ILE A 77 12.85 0.76 6.38
N ASP A 78 12.99 0.27 7.61
CA ASP A 78 13.17 -1.15 7.89
C ASP A 78 11.90 -1.96 7.58
N GLY A 79 10.70 -1.40 7.84
CA GLY A 79 9.43 -2.02 7.47
C GLY A 79 9.26 -2.18 5.97
N ALA A 80 9.61 -1.15 5.18
CA ALA A 80 9.58 -1.23 3.73
C ALA A 80 10.58 -2.25 3.18
N GLN A 81 11.81 -2.25 3.72
CA GLN A 81 12.83 -3.23 3.33
C GLN A 81 12.39 -4.65 3.70
N TYR A 82 11.87 -4.83 4.92
CA TYR A 82 11.36 -6.12 5.38
C TYR A 82 10.28 -6.67 4.44
N LEU A 83 9.31 -5.85 4.06
CA LEU A 83 8.24 -6.28 3.14
C LEU A 83 8.82 -6.70 1.78
N LEU A 84 9.74 -5.92 1.22
CA LEU A 84 10.35 -6.23 -0.08
C LEU A 84 11.18 -7.53 -0.03
N ASP A 85 11.91 -7.76 1.06
CA ASP A 85 12.78 -8.93 1.22
C ASP A 85 11.98 -10.23 1.45
N HIS A 86 10.86 -10.17 2.18
CA HIS A 86 10.09 -11.35 2.58
C HIS A 86 8.86 -11.63 1.71
N ALA A 87 8.40 -10.63 0.93
CA ALA A 87 7.25 -10.77 0.05
C ALA A 87 7.47 -10.13 -1.34
N PRO A 88 8.59 -10.42 -2.04
CA PRO A 88 8.91 -9.82 -3.34
C PRO A 88 7.93 -10.22 -4.46
N HIS A 89 7.07 -11.20 -4.21
CA HIS A 89 6.02 -11.67 -5.12
C HIS A 89 4.77 -10.78 -5.12
N LEU A 90 4.60 -9.92 -4.12
CA LEU A 90 3.48 -8.97 -4.08
C LEU A 90 3.57 -8.01 -5.27
N LYS A 91 2.44 -7.82 -5.95
CA LYS A 91 2.29 -6.77 -6.97
C LYS A 91 2.10 -5.41 -6.34
N ALA A 92 1.38 -5.35 -5.20
CA ALA A 92 1.08 -4.10 -4.51
C ALA A 92 0.92 -4.26 -3.00
N VAL A 93 1.15 -3.15 -2.28
CA VAL A 93 0.70 -2.91 -0.92
C VAL A 93 -0.26 -1.71 -0.93
N GLY A 94 -1.41 -1.85 -0.26
CA GLY A 94 -2.42 -0.79 -0.13
C GLY A 94 -2.72 -0.48 1.33
N PHE A 95 -3.23 0.72 1.62
CA PHE A 95 -3.58 1.13 2.98
C PHE A 95 -4.55 2.31 3.01
N ASP A 96 -5.16 2.54 4.19
CA ASP A 96 -6.19 3.56 4.46
C ASP A 96 -5.64 4.86 5.05
N PHE A 97 -4.36 5.12 4.95
CA PHE A 97 -3.75 6.41 5.30
C PHE A 97 -3.25 7.13 4.04
N ILE A 98 -3.05 8.45 4.16
CA ILE A 98 -2.94 9.33 2.99
C ILE A 98 -1.76 9.04 2.08
N SER A 99 -0.63 8.59 2.64
CA SER A 99 0.56 8.24 1.87
C SER A 99 1.49 7.33 2.68
N LEU A 100 2.30 6.54 1.98
CA LEU A 100 3.40 5.79 2.58
C LEU A 100 4.35 6.69 3.40
N ALA A 101 4.41 7.97 3.04
CA ALA A 101 5.10 9.03 3.78
C ALA A 101 4.08 9.88 4.54
N SER A 102 4.46 10.29 5.75
CA SER A 102 3.74 11.29 6.52
C SER A 102 4.66 12.46 6.81
N PRO A 103 4.18 13.71 6.80
CA PRO A 103 4.99 14.85 7.22
C PRO A 103 5.63 14.66 8.59
N ALA A 104 4.94 13.98 9.51
CA ALA A 104 5.48 13.61 10.82
C ALA A 104 6.68 12.65 10.76
N ASN A 105 6.80 11.88 9.68
CA ASN A 105 7.82 10.85 9.47
C ASN A 105 8.47 10.94 8.09
N ALA A 106 8.68 12.16 7.58
CA ALA A 106 9.06 12.41 6.18
C ALA A 106 10.35 11.68 5.75
N ALA A 107 11.35 11.61 6.63
CA ALA A 107 12.62 10.94 6.32
C ALA A 107 12.44 9.43 6.07
N HIS A 108 11.56 8.77 6.83
CA HIS A 108 11.21 7.37 6.62
C HIS A 108 10.45 7.18 5.32
N GLY A 109 9.39 7.96 5.11
CA GLY A 109 8.49 7.78 3.98
C GLY A 109 9.15 7.94 2.62
N VAL A 110 10.00 8.94 2.44
CA VAL A 110 10.76 9.12 1.18
C VAL A 110 11.61 7.89 0.87
N LYS A 111 12.33 7.37 1.87
CA LYS A 111 13.19 6.21 1.69
C LYS A 111 12.39 4.92 1.47
N ALA A 112 11.27 4.76 2.18
CA ALA A 112 10.36 3.64 2.00
C ALA A 112 9.78 3.58 0.57
N HIS A 113 9.37 4.73 0.00
CA HIS A 113 8.97 4.80 -1.42
C HIS A 113 10.10 4.34 -2.36
N GLN A 114 11.32 4.81 -2.14
CA GLN A 114 12.45 4.45 -2.96
C GLN A 114 12.74 2.95 -2.92
N ILE A 115 12.61 2.33 -1.75
CA ILE A 115 12.80 0.90 -1.55
C ILE A 115 11.72 0.12 -2.28
N LEU A 116 10.44 0.38 -1.96
CA LEU A 116 9.33 -0.38 -2.53
C LEU A 116 9.19 -0.20 -4.05
N LEU A 117 9.53 0.97 -4.58
CA LEU A 117 9.48 1.24 -6.03
C LEU A 117 10.76 0.84 -6.77
N GLY A 118 11.60 0.00 -6.18
CA GLY A 118 12.73 -0.63 -6.86
C GLY A 118 13.87 0.32 -7.21
N MET A 119 14.13 1.36 -6.38
CA MET A 119 15.27 2.25 -6.66
C MET A 119 16.62 1.58 -6.42
N TYR A 120 16.65 0.55 -5.58
CA TYR A 120 17.87 -0.13 -5.13
C TYR A 120 17.93 -1.60 -5.51
N SER A 121 16.90 -2.12 -6.19
CA SER A 121 16.80 -3.51 -6.63
C SER A 121 15.91 -3.63 -7.86
N ASP A 122 15.92 -4.78 -8.55
CA ASP A 122 14.99 -5.07 -9.65
C ASP A 122 13.58 -5.45 -9.15
N ALA A 123 13.46 -5.84 -7.88
CA ALA A 123 12.19 -6.11 -7.24
C ALA A 123 11.49 -4.78 -6.87
N TYR A 124 10.17 -4.73 -7.05
CA TYR A 124 9.35 -3.60 -6.65
C TYR A 124 7.95 -4.05 -6.26
N ILE A 125 7.31 -3.27 -5.39
CA ILE A 125 5.92 -3.45 -4.96
C ILE A 125 5.22 -2.11 -5.19
N CYS A 126 4.15 -2.11 -6.02
CA CYS A 126 3.36 -0.90 -6.24
C CYS A 126 2.66 -0.47 -4.93
N ILE A 127 2.40 0.83 -4.82
CA ILE A 127 1.80 1.40 -3.62
C ILE A 127 0.42 1.95 -3.98
N ILE A 128 -0.61 1.58 -3.18
CA ILE A 128 -1.98 2.07 -3.32
C ILE A 128 -2.34 2.83 -2.06
N GLU A 129 -2.37 4.14 -2.15
CA GLU A 129 -2.53 5.06 -1.03
C GLU A 129 -3.98 5.49 -0.86
N ASP A 130 -4.34 5.94 0.35
CA ASP A 130 -5.60 6.61 0.67
C ASP A 130 -6.87 5.79 0.32
N MET A 131 -6.82 4.47 0.57
CA MET A 131 -7.93 3.57 0.28
C MET A 131 -9.11 3.78 1.26
N ALA A 132 -10.33 3.57 0.78
CA ALA A 132 -11.55 3.51 1.61
C ALA A 132 -11.82 2.04 2.00
N LEU A 133 -11.47 1.66 3.21
CA LEU A 133 -11.48 0.27 3.67
C LEU A 133 -12.50 -0.03 4.79
N ALA A 134 -13.10 1.01 5.40
CA ALA A 134 -13.95 0.87 6.60
C ALA A 134 -15.11 -0.11 6.42
N HIS A 135 -15.68 -0.20 5.21
CA HIS A 135 -16.85 -1.01 4.91
C HIS A 135 -16.54 -2.34 4.22
N ILE A 136 -15.25 -2.68 4.06
CA ILE A 136 -14.86 -3.91 3.38
C ILE A 136 -14.81 -5.07 4.39
N ASP A 137 -15.61 -6.09 4.14
CA ASP A 137 -15.51 -7.36 4.88
C ASP A 137 -14.33 -8.18 4.33
N ALA A 138 -13.26 -8.24 5.12
CA ALA A 138 -12.03 -8.94 4.75
C ALA A 138 -12.26 -10.44 4.46
N SER A 139 -13.21 -11.07 5.13
CA SER A 139 -13.51 -12.51 4.95
C SER A 139 -14.18 -12.81 3.60
N ARG A 140 -14.84 -11.80 3.03
CA ARG A 140 -15.57 -11.89 1.75
C ARG A 140 -14.78 -11.37 0.56
N LEU A 141 -13.65 -10.71 0.79
CA LEU A 141 -12.83 -10.13 -0.29
C LEU A 141 -12.26 -11.25 -1.19
N ARG A 142 -12.54 -11.17 -2.50
CA ARG A 142 -12.12 -12.16 -3.51
C ARG A 142 -11.15 -11.60 -4.53
N ARG A 143 -11.42 -10.42 -5.00
CA ARG A 143 -10.61 -9.77 -6.03
C ARG A 143 -10.57 -8.26 -5.79
N VAL A 144 -9.46 -7.64 -6.15
CA VAL A 144 -9.35 -6.18 -6.22
C VAL A 144 -8.85 -5.78 -7.61
N ILE A 145 -9.47 -4.78 -8.18
CA ILE A 145 -9.02 -4.13 -9.41
C ILE A 145 -8.72 -2.68 -9.06
N ALA A 146 -7.45 -2.27 -9.14
CA ALA A 146 -7.02 -0.91 -8.85
C ALA A 146 -6.45 -0.29 -10.14
N MET A 147 -7.35 0.19 -11.02
CA MET A 147 -6.99 0.67 -12.36
C MET A 147 -6.59 2.14 -12.33
N PRO A 148 -5.30 2.46 -12.52
CA PRO A 148 -4.84 3.83 -12.57
C PRO A 148 -5.17 4.52 -13.89
N LEU A 149 -5.21 5.85 -13.85
CA LEU A 149 -5.17 6.65 -15.07
C LEU A 149 -3.80 6.47 -15.74
N ARG A 150 -3.77 5.83 -16.91
CA ARG A 150 -2.54 5.43 -17.60
C ARG A 150 -1.98 6.56 -18.47
N VAL A 151 -1.17 7.41 -17.87
CA VAL A 151 -0.48 8.52 -18.54
C VAL A 151 0.97 8.14 -18.80
N ARG A 152 1.47 8.43 -20.01
CA ARG A 152 2.87 8.17 -20.35
C ARG A 152 3.81 9.11 -19.60
N GLY A 153 4.92 8.58 -19.13
CA GLY A 153 6.01 9.36 -18.52
C GLY A 153 5.72 9.80 -17.09
N VAL A 154 4.65 9.27 -16.46
CA VAL A 154 4.40 9.45 -15.04
C VAL A 154 4.48 8.10 -14.32
N ASP A 155 4.91 8.13 -13.07
CA ASP A 155 5.10 6.98 -12.20
C ASP A 155 3.91 6.72 -11.27
N SER A 156 2.97 7.66 -11.20
CA SER A 156 1.80 7.60 -10.34
C SER A 156 0.57 8.18 -11.03
N GLY A 157 -0.62 7.90 -10.52
CA GLY A 157 -1.87 8.44 -11.04
C GLY A 157 -3.04 8.12 -10.13
N GLN A 158 -4.12 8.88 -10.27
CA GLN A 158 -5.38 8.55 -9.61
C GLN A 158 -5.83 7.15 -10.03
N VAL A 159 -6.40 6.41 -9.08
CA VAL A 159 -6.84 5.04 -9.27
C VAL A 159 -8.32 4.91 -8.90
N SER A 160 -9.09 4.20 -9.75
CA SER A 160 -10.41 3.70 -9.38
C SER A 160 -10.26 2.27 -8.88
N ILE A 161 -10.81 1.99 -7.70
CA ILE A 161 -10.67 0.68 -7.05
C ILE A 161 -12.03 0.02 -6.96
N LEU A 162 -12.09 -1.24 -7.41
CA LEU A 162 -13.25 -2.12 -7.29
C LEU A 162 -12.86 -3.31 -6.43
N ALA A 163 -13.70 -3.63 -5.44
CA ALA A 163 -13.57 -4.85 -4.64
C ALA A 163 -14.71 -5.81 -4.97
N GLU A 164 -14.37 -7.02 -5.37
CA GLU A 164 -15.32 -8.12 -5.52
C GLU A 164 -15.42 -8.87 -4.19
N LEU A 165 -16.64 -8.98 -3.68
CA LEU A 165 -16.92 -9.71 -2.44
C LEU A 165 -17.72 -10.98 -2.76
N ALA A 166 -17.45 -12.05 -2.01
CA ALA A 166 -18.29 -13.26 -2.07
C ALA A 166 -19.73 -12.92 -1.64
N ALA A 167 -20.68 -13.66 -2.18
CA ALA A 167 -22.10 -13.59 -1.81
C ALA A 167 -22.32 -13.94 -0.31
#